data_b5a817d19547e952e1dbc5da3e84a99c
#
_entry.id   b5a817d19547e952e1dbc5da3e84a99c
#
_cell.length_a   1.000
_cell.length_b   1.000
_cell.length_c   1.000
_cell.angle_alpha   90.00
_cell.angle_beta   90.00
_cell.angle_gamma   90.00
#
_symmetry.space_group_name_H-M   'P 1'
#
loop_
_entity.id
_entity.type
_entity.pdbx_description
1 polymer ?
#
loop_
_entity_poly.entity_id
_entity_poly.type
_entity_poly.pdbx_seq_one_letter_code
_entity_poly.pdbx_strand_id
1 'polypeptide(L)'
;MFDEFLEDYKYNWKMADKKYMEECYRKSLSPKQIEKAKNSQMISIFLKIKWMWENLKNSIEAARFPEILALAIAVFLISLILLIVLGGHIITVSEPALYGWSLILYFVSGHLAVKLMPSTVACTRTKSKQCSINDKHSMAKITRYFEDVSVKALVETAEDFGLDLKSAISWLILENQQYMKDEKEKQQKANLMTQIMVAVFTAALSNMVNAIGEGTSEAIKKSITIGSVCIIILGGMLSAYHMKKSMEKSNAAFQIGKNLSEALNYYANSLYKGSSITII
;
A
#
# COMPACT_ATOMS: atom_id res chain seq x y z
N MET A 1 2.90 10.80 -24.80
CA MET A 1 3.35 12.04 -24.12
C MET A 1 2.91 12.08 -22.66
N PHE A 2 1.59 12.04 -22.30
CA PHE A 2 1.19 12.08 -20.87
C PHE A 2 1.63 10.84 -20.08
N ASP A 3 1.52 9.63 -20.64
CA ASP A 3 1.98 8.39 -19.98
C ASP A 3 3.49 8.38 -19.72
N GLU A 4 4.28 8.89 -20.66
CA GLU A 4 5.74 9.06 -20.49
C GLU A 4 6.04 10.08 -19.39
N PHE A 5 5.37 11.23 -19.43
CA PHE A 5 5.47 12.24 -18.37
C PHE A 5 5.13 11.66 -16.99
N LEU A 6 4.09 10.83 -16.90
CA LEU A 6 3.65 10.22 -15.65
C LEU A 6 4.67 9.18 -15.13
N GLU A 7 5.29 8.40 -16.01
CA GLU A 7 6.34 7.45 -15.60
C GLU A 7 7.61 8.17 -15.14
N ASP A 8 8.01 9.27 -15.78
CA ASP A 8 9.15 10.09 -15.35
C ASP A 8 8.84 10.85 -14.06
N TYR A 9 7.62 11.38 -13.92
CA TYR A 9 7.16 11.95 -12.65
C TYR A 9 7.22 10.93 -11.51
N LYS A 10 6.77 9.70 -11.75
CA LYS A 10 6.84 8.62 -10.78
C LYS A 10 8.27 8.27 -10.39
N TYR A 11 9.18 8.27 -11.34
CA TYR A 11 10.61 8.05 -11.09
C TYR A 11 11.19 9.19 -10.24
N ASN A 12 11.02 10.44 -10.66
CA ASN A 12 11.52 11.62 -9.98
C ASN A 12 10.91 11.76 -8.57
N TRP A 13 9.61 11.47 -8.43
CA TRP A 13 8.94 11.44 -7.12
C TRP A 13 9.56 10.39 -6.18
N LYS A 14 9.85 9.17 -6.65
CA LYS A 14 10.50 8.14 -5.84
C LYS A 14 11.90 8.54 -5.41
N MET A 15 12.65 9.17 -6.30
CA MET A 15 14.00 9.65 -5.99
C MET A 15 13.97 10.80 -4.97
N ALA A 16 13.07 11.76 -5.13
CA ALA A 16 12.86 12.85 -4.20
C ALA A 16 12.38 12.35 -2.82
N ASP A 17 11.40 11.43 -2.76
CA ASP A 17 10.93 10.81 -1.51
C ASP A 17 12.05 10.06 -0.80
N LYS A 18 12.84 9.27 -1.54
CA LYS A 18 14.00 8.57 -0.99
C LYS A 18 15.03 9.54 -0.40
N LYS A 19 15.36 10.59 -1.12
CA LYS A 19 16.30 11.63 -0.66
C LYS A 19 15.77 12.34 0.59
N TYR A 20 14.50 12.72 0.59
CA TYR A 20 13.82 13.32 1.74
C TYR A 20 13.89 12.40 2.98
N MET A 21 13.60 11.11 2.79
CA MET A 21 13.65 10.12 3.87
C MET A 21 15.07 9.89 4.39
N GLU A 22 16.08 9.88 3.53
CA GLU A 22 17.48 9.78 3.93
C GLU A 22 17.92 11.01 4.74
N GLU A 23 17.49 12.21 4.36
CA GLU A 23 17.75 13.43 5.13
C GLU A 23 17.05 13.41 6.49
N CYS A 24 15.79 12.98 6.54
CA CYS A 24 15.06 12.81 7.80
C CYS A 24 15.75 11.78 8.71
N TYR A 25 16.22 10.68 8.14
CA TYR A 25 17.01 9.67 8.87
C TYR A 25 18.31 10.29 9.42
N ARG A 26 19.09 10.96 8.58
CA ARG A 26 20.35 11.62 9.02
C ARG A 26 20.12 12.66 10.12
N LYS A 27 19.07 13.47 9.99
CA LYS A 27 18.68 14.47 11.00
C LYS A 27 18.18 13.85 12.32
N SER A 28 17.71 12.60 12.29
CA SER A 28 17.27 11.87 13.50
C SER A 28 18.43 11.27 14.30
N LEU A 29 19.62 11.17 13.71
CA LEU A 29 20.80 10.58 14.35
C LEU A 29 21.61 11.65 15.09
N SER A 30 22.05 11.33 16.31
CA SER A 30 23.03 12.16 17.01
C SER A 30 24.42 12.02 16.37
N PRO A 31 25.32 13.00 16.52
CA PRO A 31 26.68 12.93 15.99
C PRO A 31 27.42 11.65 16.39
N LYS A 32 27.26 11.19 17.65
CA LYS A 32 27.85 9.94 18.16
C LYS A 32 27.28 8.69 17.46
N GLN A 33 26.01 8.71 17.08
CA GLN A 33 25.38 7.60 16.34
C GLN A 33 25.85 7.56 14.89
N ILE A 34 26.06 8.70 14.26
CA ILE A 34 26.61 8.83 12.90
C ILE A 34 28.03 8.22 12.87
N GLU A 35 28.86 8.55 13.84
CA GLU A 35 30.23 8.03 13.95
C GLU A 35 30.23 6.52 14.16
N LYS A 36 29.40 6.00 15.08
CA LYS A 36 29.27 4.55 15.31
C LYS A 36 28.75 3.82 14.08
N ALA A 37 27.80 4.40 13.33
CA ALA A 37 27.25 3.80 12.10
C ALA A 37 28.29 3.73 10.97
N LYS A 38 29.23 4.71 10.90
CA LYS A 38 30.34 4.67 9.95
C LYS A 38 31.32 3.52 10.26
N ASN A 39 31.53 3.21 11.54
CA ASN A 39 32.53 2.25 12.00
C ASN A 39 31.99 0.80 12.09
N SER A 40 30.68 0.61 12.01
CA SER A 40 30.06 -0.73 12.11
C SER A 40 28.79 -0.85 11.27
N GLN A 41 28.82 -1.75 10.30
CA GLN A 41 27.67 -2.05 9.45
C GLN A 41 26.47 -2.60 10.26
N MET A 42 26.73 -3.42 11.29
CA MET A 42 25.67 -3.93 12.18
C MET A 42 24.93 -2.81 12.92
N ILE A 43 25.69 -1.83 13.45
CA ILE A 43 25.10 -0.69 14.15
C ILE A 43 24.27 0.16 13.16
N SER A 44 24.75 0.34 11.94
CA SER A 44 24.02 1.04 10.88
C SER A 44 22.68 0.36 10.57
N ILE A 45 22.68 -0.96 10.42
CA ILE A 45 21.46 -1.76 10.19
C ILE A 45 20.49 -1.63 11.37
N PHE A 46 20.97 -1.77 12.59
CA PHE A 46 20.15 -1.65 13.80
C PHE A 46 19.49 -0.27 13.93
N LEU A 47 20.25 0.80 13.70
CA LEU A 47 19.73 2.17 13.71
C LEU A 47 18.68 2.39 12.63
N LYS A 48 18.86 1.80 11.43
CA LYS A 48 17.92 1.85 10.34
C LYS A 48 16.62 1.10 10.66
N ILE A 49 16.72 -0.09 11.27
CA ILE A 49 15.55 -0.86 11.74
C ILE A 49 14.79 -0.08 12.80
N LYS A 50 15.48 0.49 13.80
CA LYS A 50 14.87 1.33 14.82
C LYS A 50 14.12 2.50 14.21
N TRP A 51 14.74 3.20 13.27
CA TRP A 51 14.11 4.32 12.57
C TRP A 51 12.90 3.89 11.73
N MET A 52 12.96 2.73 11.07
CA MET A 52 11.81 2.15 10.36
C MET A 52 10.67 1.84 11.31
N TRP A 53 10.96 1.32 12.51
CA TRP A 53 9.96 1.06 13.54
C TRP A 53 9.28 2.35 14.02
N GLU A 54 10.06 3.40 14.26
CA GLU A 54 9.52 4.72 14.60
C GLU A 54 8.64 5.29 13.49
N ASN A 55 9.01 5.10 12.21
CA ASN A 55 8.17 5.48 11.09
C ASN A 55 6.86 4.69 11.02
N LEU A 56 6.88 3.39 11.31
CA LEU A 56 5.68 2.58 11.41
C LEU A 56 4.76 3.08 12.53
N LYS A 57 5.32 3.35 13.71
CA LYS A 57 4.58 3.94 14.83
C LYS A 57 3.94 5.27 14.43
N ASN A 58 4.67 6.14 13.74
CA ASN A 58 4.16 7.41 13.23
C ASN A 58 3.01 7.22 12.23
N SER A 59 3.10 6.19 11.38
CA SER A 59 2.04 5.86 10.43
C SER A 59 0.76 5.42 11.16
N ILE A 60 0.90 4.65 12.24
CA ILE A 60 -0.23 4.24 13.09
C ILE A 60 -0.83 5.47 13.79
N GLU A 61 0.01 6.32 14.39
CA GLU A 61 -0.45 7.54 15.07
C GLU A 61 -1.14 8.53 14.12
N ALA A 62 -0.74 8.55 12.83
CA ALA A 62 -1.37 9.38 11.82
C ALA A 62 -2.72 8.84 11.31
N ALA A 63 -3.08 7.61 11.65
CA ALA A 63 -4.35 7.00 11.26
C ALA A 63 -5.54 7.65 11.97
N ARG A 64 -6.73 7.56 11.33
CA ARG A 64 -7.98 8.06 11.94
C ARG A 64 -8.35 7.29 13.21
N PHE A 65 -8.06 5.98 13.23
CA PHE A 65 -8.31 5.08 14.35
C PHE A 65 -7.03 4.31 14.70
N PRO A 66 -6.07 4.96 15.38
CA PRO A 66 -4.73 4.39 15.59
C PRO A 66 -4.76 3.10 16.41
N GLU A 67 -5.62 3.03 17.41
CA GLU A 67 -5.73 1.87 18.31
C GLU A 67 -6.25 0.64 17.55
N ILE A 68 -7.29 0.82 16.72
CA ILE A 68 -7.86 -0.26 15.90
C ILE A 68 -6.84 -0.71 14.83
N LEU A 69 -6.10 0.23 14.24
CA LEU A 69 -5.05 -0.10 13.27
C LEU A 69 -3.91 -0.87 13.94
N ALA A 70 -3.47 -0.45 15.13
CA ALA A 70 -2.43 -1.15 15.88
C ALA A 70 -2.86 -2.57 16.24
N LEU A 71 -4.13 -2.74 16.70
CA LEU A 71 -4.70 -4.06 16.98
C LEU A 71 -4.77 -4.92 15.73
N ALA A 72 -5.24 -4.38 14.60
CA ALA A 72 -5.31 -5.10 13.33
C ALA A 72 -3.92 -5.57 12.86
N ILE A 73 -2.90 -4.73 12.98
CA ILE A 73 -1.51 -5.10 12.65
C ILE A 73 -0.99 -6.20 13.60
N ALA A 74 -1.26 -6.09 14.90
CA ALA A 74 -0.85 -7.09 15.88
C ALA A 74 -1.50 -8.45 15.60
N VAL A 75 -2.82 -8.49 15.37
CA VAL A 75 -3.55 -9.71 15.03
C VAL A 75 -3.04 -10.30 13.71
N PHE A 76 -2.74 -9.47 12.70
CA PHE A 76 -2.17 -9.91 11.44
C PHE A 76 -0.81 -10.59 11.63
N LEU A 77 0.09 -10.01 12.41
CA LEU A 77 1.42 -10.57 12.68
C LEU A 77 1.32 -11.89 13.49
N ILE A 78 0.47 -11.93 14.51
CA ILE A 78 0.25 -13.14 15.30
C ILE A 78 -0.32 -14.26 14.41
N SER A 79 -1.31 -13.95 13.58
CA SER A 79 -1.90 -14.92 12.65
C SER A 79 -0.90 -15.43 11.62
N LEU A 80 -0.01 -14.55 11.13
CA LEU A 80 1.08 -14.93 10.23
C LEU A 80 2.07 -15.90 10.91
N ILE A 81 2.47 -15.61 12.14
CA ILE A 81 3.37 -16.49 12.92
C ILE A 81 2.71 -17.85 13.15
N LEU A 82 1.43 -17.86 13.55
CA LEU A 82 0.67 -19.10 13.74
C LEU A 82 0.58 -19.91 12.43
N LEU A 83 0.33 -19.28 11.30
CA LEU A 83 0.30 -19.93 9.99
C LEU A 83 1.65 -20.55 9.62
N ILE A 84 2.77 -19.89 9.93
CA ILE A 84 4.11 -20.41 9.67
C ILE A 84 4.39 -21.62 10.57
N VAL A 85 4.08 -21.51 11.87
CA VAL A 85 4.30 -22.59 12.84
C VAL A 85 3.41 -23.80 12.52
N LEU A 86 2.11 -23.58 12.30
CA LEU A 86 1.17 -24.66 11.95
C LEU A 86 1.47 -25.23 10.57
N GLY A 87 1.90 -24.40 9.60
CA GLY A 87 2.29 -24.84 8.27
C GLY A 87 3.45 -25.81 8.25
N GLY A 88 4.43 -25.63 9.16
CA GLY A 88 5.54 -26.58 9.37
C GLY A 88 5.09 -27.92 9.97
N HIS A 89 3.91 -27.97 10.58
CA HIS A 89 3.36 -29.15 11.24
C HIS A 89 2.11 -29.75 10.54
N ILE A 90 1.74 -29.25 9.36
CA ILE A 90 0.50 -29.67 8.62
C ILE A 90 0.38 -31.19 8.47
N ILE A 91 1.48 -31.92 8.42
CA ILE A 91 1.47 -33.39 8.26
C ILE A 91 1.11 -34.11 9.58
N THR A 92 1.17 -33.45 10.72
CA THR A 92 1.00 -34.06 12.05
C THR A 92 -0.11 -33.47 12.91
N VAL A 93 -0.80 -32.39 12.48
CA VAL A 93 -1.73 -31.67 13.35
C VAL A 93 -3.14 -32.23 13.24
N SER A 94 -3.69 -32.64 14.38
CA SER A 94 -5.05 -33.14 14.58
C SER A 94 -6.15 -32.05 14.55
N GLU A 95 -5.80 -30.77 14.38
CA GLU A 95 -6.76 -29.66 14.49
C GLU A 95 -6.79 -28.74 13.27
N PRO A 96 -7.48 -29.14 12.17
CA PRO A 96 -7.64 -28.28 10.98
C PRO A 96 -8.43 -27.00 11.27
N ALA A 97 -9.21 -26.97 12.36
CA ALA A 97 -9.97 -25.79 12.79
C ALA A 97 -9.06 -24.61 13.16
N LEU A 98 -7.97 -24.87 13.88
CA LEU A 98 -7.02 -23.83 14.31
C LEU A 98 -6.32 -23.15 13.12
N TYR A 99 -5.95 -23.93 12.12
CA TYR A 99 -5.37 -23.43 10.88
C TYR A 99 -6.38 -22.56 10.11
N GLY A 100 -7.65 -23.03 10.00
CA GLY A 100 -8.73 -22.29 9.36
C GLY A 100 -9.00 -20.94 10.02
N TRP A 101 -9.09 -20.91 11.35
CA TRP A 101 -9.26 -19.66 12.10
C TRP A 101 -8.07 -18.70 11.95
N SER A 102 -6.85 -19.21 11.98
CA SER A 102 -5.65 -18.38 11.76
C SER A 102 -5.65 -17.74 10.37
N LEU A 103 -6.10 -18.47 9.36
CA LEU A 103 -6.21 -17.99 7.98
C LEU A 103 -7.28 -16.89 7.84
N ILE A 104 -8.44 -17.09 8.46
CA ILE A 104 -9.51 -16.07 8.49
C ILE A 104 -9.03 -14.81 9.18
N LEU A 105 -8.43 -14.93 10.37
CA LEU A 105 -7.91 -13.79 11.11
C LEU A 105 -6.82 -13.04 10.34
N TYR A 106 -5.94 -13.75 9.64
CA TYR A 106 -4.91 -13.16 8.78
C TYR A 106 -5.53 -12.28 7.68
N PHE A 107 -6.51 -12.80 6.95
CA PHE A 107 -7.15 -12.03 5.86
C PHE A 107 -7.98 -10.86 6.39
N VAL A 108 -8.78 -11.06 7.43
CA VAL A 108 -9.65 -10.01 7.99
C VAL A 108 -8.82 -8.89 8.59
N SER A 109 -7.81 -9.22 9.39
CA SER A 109 -6.95 -8.21 10.03
C SER A 109 -6.07 -7.48 9.01
N GLY A 110 -5.54 -8.18 8.00
CA GLY A 110 -4.78 -7.56 6.91
C GLY A 110 -5.64 -6.59 6.10
N HIS A 111 -6.86 -6.98 5.74
CA HIS A 111 -7.80 -6.10 5.04
C HIS A 111 -8.17 -4.86 5.86
N LEU A 112 -8.43 -5.05 7.16
CA LEU A 112 -8.73 -3.96 8.08
C LEU A 112 -7.55 -3.00 8.22
N ALA A 113 -6.33 -3.54 8.37
CA ALA A 113 -5.12 -2.72 8.46
C ALA A 113 -4.92 -1.85 7.21
N VAL A 114 -5.09 -2.42 6.01
CA VAL A 114 -4.99 -1.66 4.74
C VAL A 114 -6.04 -0.56 4.66
N LYS A 115 -7.29 -0.84 5.07
CA LYS A 115 -8.37 0.17 5.05
C LYS A 115 -8.16 1.32 6.05
N LEU A 116 -7.53 1.04 7.19
CA LEU A 116 -7.31 2.03 8.24
C LEU A 116 -6.03 2.84 8.06
N MET A 117 -5.13 2.40 7.16
CA MET A 117 -3.92 3.16 6.82
C MET A 117 -4.26 4.55 6.28
N PRO A 118 -3.45 5.57 6.63
CA PRO A 118 -3.63 6.91 6.10
C PRO A 118 -3.58 6.92 4.57
N SER A 119 -4.54 7.59 3.94
CA SER A 119 -4.67 7.63 2.47
C SER A 119 -3.61 8.48 1.78
N THR A 120 -2.97 9.41 2.50
CA THR A 120 -1.96 10.30 1.96
C THR A 120 -0.58 9.97 2.50
N VAL A 121 0.38 9.79 1.58
CA VAL A 121 1.79 9.56 1.91
C VAL A 121 2.36 10.72 2.74
N ALA A 122 1.94 11.96 2.43
CA ALA A 122 2.35 13.14 3.19
C ALA A 122 1.97 13.07 4.67
N CYS A 123 0.74 12.65 5.00
CA CYS A 123 0.30 12.48 6.39
C CYS A 123 1.15 11.45 7.13
N THR A 124 1.45 10.33 6.49
CA THR A 124 2.28 9.26 7.05
C THR A 124 3.72 9.74 7.28
N ARG A 125 4.32 10.40 6.27
CA ARG A 125 5.72 10.86 6.32
C ARG A 125 5.95 11.99 7.32
N THR A 126 4.96 12.85 7.48
CA THR A 126 5.07 14.04 8.35
C THR A 126 4.49 13.86 9.75
N LYS A 127 4.00 12.67 10.11
CA LYS A 127 3.29 12.38 11.37
C LYS A 127 2.03 13.23 11.56
N SER A 128 1.45 13.73 10.52
CA SER A 128 0.25 14.55 10.59
C SER A 128 -0.98 13.67 10.54
N LYS A 129 -1.89 13.83 11.50
CA LYS A 129 -3.18 13.16 11.47
C LYS A 129 -3.95 13.63 10.26
N GLN A 130 -4.66 12.71 9.60
CA GLN A 130 -5.48 13.04 8.45
C GLN A 130 -6.39 14.23 8.78
N CYS A 131 -6.12 15.37 8.12
CA CYS A 131 -7.03 16.50 7.98
C CYS A 131 -7.64 17.08 9.25
N SER A 132 -6.84 17.31 10.27
CA SER A 132 -7.18 18.43 11.15
C SER A 132 -6.66 19.71 10.47
N ILE A 133 -7.50 20.32 9.64
CA ILE A 133 -7.27 21.61 8.97
C ILE A 133 -6.90 22.71 9.99
N ASN A 134 -7.14 22.48 11.28
CA ASN A 134 -6.92 23.41 12.37
C ASN A 134 -5.54 23.33 13.02
N ASP A 135 -4.72 22.31 12.71
CA ASP A 135 -3.36 22.22 13.26
C ASP A 135 -2.34 22.83 12.30
N LYS A 136 -2.01 24.11 12.52
CA LYS A 136 -1.01 24.86 11.74
C LYS A 136 0.35 24.17 11.64
N HIS A 137 0.76 23.45 12.70
CA HIS A 137 2.05 22.77 12.73
C HIS A 137 2.08 21.53 11.83
N SER A 138 1.00 20.76 11.84
CA SER A 138 0.83 19.62 10.93
C SER A 138 0.74 20.07 9.48
N MET A 139 0.02 21.15 9.19
CA MET A 139 -0.05 21.71 7.86
C MET A 139 1.31 22.20 7.34
N ALA A 140 2.09 22.89 8.17
CA ALA A 140 3.42 23.32 7.77
C ALA A 140 4.36 22.16 7.39
N LYS A 141 4.29 21.03 8.10
CA LYS A 141 5.07 19.83 7.77
C LYS A 141 4.60 19.19 6.46
N ILE A 142 3.29 19.08 6.25
CA ILE A 142 2.72 18.54 5.02
C ILE A 142 3.11 19.42 3.84
N THR A 143 2.99 20.75 3.98
CA THR A 143 3.38 21.71 2.95
C THR A 143 4.84 21.52 2.56
N ARG A 144 5.73 21.45 3.54
CA ARG A 144 7.17 21.23 3.29
C ARG A 144 7.45 19.91 2.58
N TYR A 145 6.77 18.82 2.97
CA TYR A 145 6.92 17.54 2.29
C TYR A 145 6.47 17.64 0.82
N PHE A 146 5.35 18.33 0.54
CA PHE A 146 4.88 18.52 -0.82
C PHE A 146 5.84 19.35 -1.65
N GLU A 147 6.42 20.42 -1.08
CA GLU A 147 7.44 21.24 -1.74
C GLU A 147 8.69 20.42 -2.04
N ASP A 148 9.26 19.77 -1.03
CA ASP A 148 10.53 19.04 -1.13
C ASP A 148 10.45 17.75 -1.97
N VAL A 149 9.28 17.17 -2.16
CA VAL A 149 9.11 15.88 -2.84
C VAL A 149 8.23 16.00 -4.07
N SER A 150 6.95 16.35 -3.90
CA SER A 150 5.98 16.23 -4.99
C SER A 150 6.07 17.37 -5.99
N VAL A 151 6.23 18.62 -5.51
CA VAL A 151 6.37 19.79 -6.39
C VAL A 151 7.74 19.78 -7.07
N LYS A 152 8.78 19.42 -6.35
CA LYS A 152 10.12 19.29 -6.92
C LYS A 152 10.17 18.26 -8.03
N ALA A 153 9.59 17.06 -7.80
CA ALA A 153 9.49 16.03 -8.83
C ALA A 153 8.69 16.49 -10.05
N LEU A 154 7.61 17.27 -9.84
CA LEU A 154 6.82 17.83 -10.92
C LEU A 154 7.63 18.82 -11.77
N VAL A 155 8.38 19.69 -11.13
CA VAL A 155 9.22 20.70 -11.81
C VAL A 155 10.35 20.00 -12.58
N GLU A 156 11.10 19.10 -11.94
CA GLU A 156 12.17 18.32 -12.58
C GLU A 156 11.63 17.57 -13.81
N THR A 157 10.47 16.92 -13.70
CA THR A 157 9.85 16.22 -14.83
C THR A 157 9.45 17.17 -15.96
N ALA A 158 8.88 18.33 -15.63
CA ALA A 158 8.49 19.30 -16.64
C ALA A 158 9.71 19.90 -17.36
N GLU A 159 10.81 20.13 -16.65
CA GLU A 159 12.09 20.56 -17.22
C GLU A 159 12.65 19.52 -18.18
N ASP A 160 12.64 18.24 -17.82
CA ASP A 160 13.10 17.13 -18.65
C ASP A 160 12.30 17.03 -19.96
N PHE A 161 11.00 17.36 -19.91
CA PHE A 161 10.12 17.42 -21.09
C PHE A 161 10.16 18.76 -21.86
N GLY A 162 10.90 19.75 -21.36
CA GLY A 162 10.91 21.11 -21.92
C GLY A 162 9.54 21.82 -21.83
N LEU A 163 8.72 21.45 -20.84
CA LEU A 163 7.39 22.01 -20.65
C LEU A 163 7.42 23.22 -19.71
N ASP A 164 6.83 24.32 -20.16
CA ASP A 164 6.51 25.41 -19.23
C ASP A 164 5.28 25.03 -18.40
N LEU A 165 5.51 24.71 -17.13
CA LEU A 165 4.45 24.29 -16.20
C LEU A 165 3.32 25.30 -16.09
N LYS A 166 3.60 26.59 -16.19
CA LYS A 166 2.59 27.63 -16.07
C LYS A 166 1.55 27.56 -17.20
N SER A 167 2.01 27.26 -18.40
CA SER A 167 1.13 27.09 -19.56
C SER A 167 0.54 25.68 -19.65
N ALA A 168 1.27 24.66 -19.23
CA ALA A 168 0.87 23.26 -19.34
C ALA A 168 -0.05 22.75 -18.21
N ILE A 169 -0.17 23.48 -17.09
CA ILE A 169 -0.83 22.99 -15.88
C ILE A 169 -2.29 22.57 -16.10
N SER A 170 -3.06 23.34 -16.87
CA SER A 170 -4.45 23.02 -17.13
C SER A 170 -4.60 21.73 -17.94
N TRP A 171 -3.71 21.51 -18.90
CA TRP A 171 -3.64 20.29 -19.68
C TRP A 171 -3.24 19.10 -18.81
N LEU A 172 -2.20 19.24 -17.99
CA LEU A 172 -1.76 18.18 -17.09
C LEU A 172 -2.84 17.77 -16.08
N ILE A 173 -3.60 18.74 -15.57
CA ILE A 173 -4.74 18.45 -14.67
C ILE A 173 -5.79 17.62 -15.39
N LEU A 174 -6.16 18.01 -16.61
CA LEU A 174 -7.19 17.32 -17.39
C LEU A 174 -6.79 15.89 -17.74
N GLU A 175 -5.57 15.69 -18.24
CA GLU A 175 -5.03 14.38 -18.59
C GLU A 175 -4.92 13.48 -17.35
N ASN A 176 -4.46 14.03 -16.23
CA ASN A 176 -4.37 13.27 -14.98
C ASN A 176 -5.75 12.88 -14.43
N GLN A 177 -6.77 13.72 -14.58
CA GLN A 177 -8.14 13.38 -14.20
C GLN A 177 -8.69 12.24 -15.06
N GLN A 178 -8.45 12.28 -16.38
CA GLN A 178 -8.84 11.20 -17.29
C GLN A 178 -8.12 9.90 -16.94
N TYR A 179 -6.80 9.95 -16.75
CA TYR A 179 -6.01 8.81 -16.32
C TYR A 179 -6.52 8.18 -15.01
N MET A 180 -6.82 9.00 -14.00
CA MET A 180 -7.35 8.51 -12.71
C MET A 180 -8.74 7.87 -12.87
N LYS A 181 -9.57 8.40 -13.77
CA LYS A 181 -10.88 7.81 -14.09
C LYS A 181 -10.71 6.44 -14.73
N ASP A 182 -9.83 6.32 -15.72
CA ASP A 182 -9.57 5.06 -16.42
C ASP A 182 -8.99 3.99 -15.47
N GLU A 183 -8.07 4.37 -14.59
CA GLU A 183 -7.52 3.46 -13.57
C GLU A 183 -8.58 3.01 -12.55
N LYS A 184 -9.51 3.89 -12.16
CA LYS A 184 -10.64 3.54 -11.30
C LYS A 184 -11.59 2.56 -11.99
N GLU A 185 -11.86 2.73 -13.27
CA GLU A 185 -12.68 1.80 -14.05
C GLU A 185 -12.00 0.43 -14.18
N LYS A 186 -10.69 0.39 -14.42
CA LYS A 186 -9.91 -0.88 -14.42
C LYS A 186 -10.00 -1.59 -13.06
N GLN A 187 -9.92 -0.85 -11.96
CA GLN A 187 -10.10 -1.42 -10.62
C GLN A 187 -11.50 -2.00 -10.41
N GLN A 188 -12.53 -1.29 -10.85
CA GLN A 188 -13.91 -1.78 -10.73
C GLN A 188 -14.13 -3.06 -11.56
N LYS A 189 -13.61 -3.13 -12.79
CA LYS A 189 -13.66 -4.34 -13.63
C LYS A 189 -12.92 -5.50 -12.99
N ALA A 190 -11.72 -5.28 -12.43
CA ALA A 190 -10.96 -6.30 -11.72
C ALA A 190 -11.71 -6.84 -10.49
N ASN A 191 -12.34 -5.95 -9.71
CA ASN A 191 -13.15 -6.33 -8.56
C ASN A 191 -14.39 -7.16 -8.96
N LEU A 192 -15.07 -6.79 -10.06
CA LEU A 192 -16.21 -7.53 -10.57
C LEU A 192 -15.80 -8.94 -11.03
N MET A 193 -14.71 -9.05 -11.80
CA MET A 193 -14.17 -10.35 -12.23
C MET A 193 -13.83 -11.25 -11.03
N THR A 194 -13.30 -10.64 -9.98
CA THR A 194 -13.04 -11.33 -8.71
C THR A 194 -14.28 -11.91 -8.09
N GLN A 195 -15.35 -11.10 -7.97
CA GLN A 195 -16.63 -11.55 -7.39
C GLN A 195 -17.23 -12.67 -8.21
N ILE A 196 -17.16 -12.58 -9.54
CA ILE A 196 -17.64 -13.64 -10.45
C ILE A 196 -16.85 -14.93 -10.24
N MET A 197 -15.50 -14.87 -10.15
CA MET A 197 -14.68 -16.05 -9.92
C MET A 197 -15.00 -16.70 -8.57
N VAL A 198 -15.12 -15.91 -7.49
CA VAL A 198 -15.51 -16.44 -6.18
C VAL A 198 -16.88 -17.11 -6.22
N ALA A 199 -17.86 -16.51 -6.88
CA ALA A 199 -19.20 -17.08 -7.03
C ALA A 199 -19.17 -18.43 -7.80
N VAL A 200 -18.42 -18.48 -8.92
CA VAL A 200 -18.26 -19.71 -9.73
C VAL A 200 -17.56 -20.82 -8.92
N PHE A 201 -16.49 -20.48 -8.19
CA PHE A 201 -15.82 -21.45 -7.31
C PHE A 201 -16.73 -21.97 -6.20
N THR A 202 -17.51 -21.07 -5.56
CA THR A 202 -18.45 -21.46 -4.50
C THR A 202 -19.56 -22.35 -5.04
N ALA A 203 -20.10 -22.06 -6.23
CA ALA A 203 -21.11 -22.89 -6.88
C ALA A 203 -20.56 -24.26 -7.30
N ALA A 204 -19.36 -24.32 -7.86
CA ALA A 204 -18.69 -25.57 -8.22
C ALA A 204 -18.46 -26.45 -7.00
N LEU A 205 -18.10 -25.86 -5.87
CA LEU A 205 -17.95 -26.55 -4.59
C LEU A 205 -19.23 -27.14 -4.07
N SER A 206 -20.26 -26.31 -4.02
CA SER A 206 -21.58 -26.76 -3.55
C SER A 206 -22.08 -27.97 -4.39
N ASN A 207 -21.87 -27.89 -5.71
CA ASN A 207 -22.23 -28.99 -6.60
C ASN A 207 -21.37 -30.26 -6.38
N MET A 208 -20.06 -30.11 -6.12
CA MET A 208 -19.19 -31.26 -5.80
C MET A 208 -19.59 -31.92 -4.47
N VAL A 209 -19.88 -31.12 -3.44
CA VAL A 209 -20.34 -31.62 -2.15
C VAL A 209 -21.70 -32.37 -2.29
N ASN A 210 -22.62 -31.82 -3.07
CA ASN A 210 -23.93 -32.42 -3.31
C ASN A 210 -23.88 -33.68 -4.20
N ALA A 211 -22.87 -33.81 -5.09
CA ALA A 211 -22.68 -34.99 -5.94
C ALA A 211 -22.10 -36.20 -5.19
N ILE A 212 -21.67 -36.05 -3.93
CA ILE A 212 -21.25 -37.15 -3.07
C ILE A 212 -22.52 -37.87 -2.54
N GLY A 213 -23.12 -38.69 -3.37
CA GLY A 213 -24.35 -39.41 -3.05
C GLY A 213 -24.17 -40.37 -1.86
N GLU A 214 -25.32 -40.80 -1.26
CA GLU A 214 -25.41 -41.63 -0.06
C GLU A 214 -24.79 -43.01 -0.17
N GLY A 215 -24.46 -43.51 -1.38
CA GLY A 215 -23.90 -44.85 -1.62
C GLY A 215 -22.36 -44.93 -1.69
N THR A 216 -21.62 -43.85 -1.53
CA THR A 216 -20.15 -43.84 -1.65
C THR A 216 -19.46 -44.24 -0.35
N SER A 217 -18.39 -45.07 -0.41
CA SER A 217 -17.64 -45.47 0.78
C SER A 217 -17.04 -44.24 1.50
N GLU A 218 -16.99 -44.34 2.84
CA GLU A 218 -16.55 -43.22 3.69
C GLU A 218 -15.10 -42.75 3.39
N ALA A 219 -14.25 -43.70 2.96
CA ALA A 219 -12.87 -43.41 2.55
C ALA A 219 -12.82 -42.59 1.25
N ILE A 220 -13.69 -42.89 0.28
CA ILE A 220 -13.78 -42.16 -0.99
C ILE A 220 -14.37 -40.78 -0.73
N LYS A 221 -15.39 -40.63 0.11
CA LYS A 221 -15.97 -39.35 0.51
C LYS A 221 -14.88 -38.44 1.13
N LYS A 222 -14.09 -38.96 2.08
CA LYS A 222 -12.97 -38.22 2.71
C LYS A 222 -11.92 -37.81 1.69
N SER A 223 -11.51 -38.70 0.78
CA SER A 223 -10.49 -38.37 -0.23
C SER A 223 -10.97 -37.31 -1.22
N ILE A 224 -12.22 -37.36 -1.67
CA ILE A 224 -12.81 -36.34 -2.56
C ILE A 224 -12.93 -34.99 -1.84
N THR A 225 -13.37 -35.01 -0.57
CA THR A 225 -13.49 -33.77 0.23
C THR A 225 -12.13 -33.12 0.44
N ILE A 226 -11.10 -33.88 0.81
CA ILE A 226 -9.74 -33.37 1.00
C ILE A 226 -9.20 -32.85 -0.34
N GLY A 227 -9.33 -33.59 -1.42
CA GLY A 227 -8.89 -33.17 -2.77
C GLY A 227 -9.57 -31.87 -3.23
N SER A 228 -10.89 -31.80 -3.03
CA SER A 228 -11.67 -30.61 -3.36
C SER A 228 -11.22 -29.39 -2.56
N VAL A 229 -11.04 -29.54 -1.25
CA VAL A 229 -10.53 -28.48 -0.36
C VAL A 229 -9.13 -28.01 -0.81
N CYS A 230 -8.23 -28.94 -1.16
CA CYS A 230 -6.90 -28.60 -1.66
C CYS A 230 -6.95 -27.83 -2.98
N ILE A 231 -7.79 -28.25 -3.94
CA ILE A 231 -7.96 -27.57 -5.23
C ILE A 231 -8.51 -26.15 -5.03
N ILE A 232 -9.43 -25.96 -4.08
CA ILE A 232 -10.00 -24.65 -3.77
C ILE A 232 -8.99 -23.73 -3.13
N ILE A 233 -8.25 -24.25 -2.15
CA ILE A 233 -7.19 -23.47 -1.49
C ILE A 233 -6.14 -23.06 -2.53
N LEU A 234 -5.68 -23.97 -3.38
CA LEU A 234 -4.71 -23.68 -4.43
C LEU A 234 -5.26 -22.73 -5.49
N GLY A 235 -6.47 -22.98 -5.99
CA GLY A 235 -7.13 -22.10 -6.96
C GLY A 235 -7.43 -20.73 -6.38
N GLY A 236 -7.88 -20.65 -5.14
CA GLY A 236 -8.10 -19.41 -4.40
C GLY A 236 -6.81 -18.65 -4.16
N MET A 237 -5.72 -19.32 -3.78
CA MET A 237 -4.40 -18.71 -3.61
C MET A 237 -3.83 -18.18 -4.93
N LEU A 238 -3.94 -18.93 -6.03
CA LEU A 238 -3.48 -18.50 -7.35
C LEU A 238 -4.30 -17.28 -7.84
N SER A 239 -5.60 -17.34 -7.70
CA SER A 239 -6.50 -16.24 -8.06
C SER A 239 -6.24 -15.02 -7.21
N ALA A 240 -6.09 -15.17 -5.89
CA ALA A 240 -5.75 -14.08 -4.97
C ALA A 240 -4.38 -13.47 -5.28
N TYR A 241 -3.39 -14.28 -5.66
CA TYR A 241 -2.06 -13.81 -6.07
C TYR A 241 -2.12 -12.98 -7.37
N HIS A 242 -2.80 -13.48 -8.40
CA HIS A 242 -2.95 -12.74 -9.66
C HIS A 242 -3.75 -11.46 -9.47
N MET A 243 -4.79 -11.48 -8.65
CA MET A 243 -5.59 -10.32 -8.30
C MET A 243 -4.80 -9.29 -7.51
N LYS A 244 -4.07 -9.73 -6.48
CA LYS A 244 -3.19 -8.88 -5.70
C LYS A 244 -2.19 -8.17 -6.61
N LYS A 245 -1.54 -8.87 -7.54
CA LYS A 245 -0.58 -8.29 -8.48
C LYS A 245 -1.22 -7.28 -9.43
N SER A 246 -2.44 -7.54 -9.90
CA SER A 246 -3.22 -6.60 -10.74
C SER A 246 -3.68 -5.38 -9.93
N MET A 247 -4.21 -5.59 -8.71
CA MET A 247 -4.63 -4.51 -7.80
C MET A 247 -3.45 -3.67 -7.32
N GLU A 248 -2.29 -4.27 -7.03
CA GLU A 248 -1.09 -3.53 -6.65
C GLU A 248 -0.59 -2.61 -7.76
N LYS A 249 -0.62 -3.08 -9.02
CA LYS A 249 -0.27 -2.24 -10.16
C LYS A 249 -1.25 -1.08 -10.33
N SER A 250 -2.54 -1.36 -10.30
CA SER A 250 -3.59 -0.35 -10.47
C SER A 250 -3.67 0.62 -9.26
N ASN A 251 -3.50 0.11 -8.04
CA ASN A 251 -3.43 0.96 -6.85
C ASN A 251 -2.18 1.85 -6.86
N ALA A 252 -1.03 1.33 -7.29
CA ALA A 252 0.18 2.12 -7.42
C ALA A 252 0.03 3.20 -8.50
N ALA A 253 -0.57 2.88 -9.63
CA ALA A 253 -0.86 3.82 -10.71
C ALA A 253 -1.83 4.92 -10.26
N PHE A 254 -2.94 4.53 -9.62
CA PHE A 254 -3.90 5.48 -9.04
C PHE A 254 -3.27 6.38 -7.97
N GLN A 255 -2.40 5.83 -7.13
CA GLN A 255 -1.72 6.61 -6.08
C GLN A 255 -0.74 7.64 -6.68
N ILE A 256 -0.04 7.29 -7.76
CA ILE A 256 0.82 8.25 -8.47
C ILE A 256 0.00 9.35 -9.12
N GLY A 257 -1.11 9.02 -9.80
CA GLY A 257 -2.04 10.02 -10.34
C GLY A 257 -2.58 10.96 -9.26
N LYS A 258 -2.88 10.43 -8.07
CA LYS A 258 -3.30 11.22 -6.92
C LYS A 258 -2.19 12.15 -6.42
N ASN A 259 -0.96 11.65 -6.29
CA ASN A 259 0.18 12.46 -5.89
C ASN A 259 0.46 13.59 -6.90
N LEU A 260 0.35 13.28 -8.19
CA LEU A 260 0.48 14.27 -9.25
C LEU A 260 -0.65 15.33 -9.17
N SER A 261 -1.91 14.90 -8.95
CA SER A 261 -3.04 15.82 -8.77
C SER A 261 -2.81 16.79 -7.60
N GLU A 262 -2.34 16.27 -6.49
CA GLU A 262 -2.03 17.08 -5.30
C GLU A 262 -0.88 18.07 -5.58
N ALA A 263 0.17 17.64 -6.28
CA ALA A 263 1.28 18.51 -6.68
C ALA A 263 0.85 19.61 -7.65
N LEU A 264 0.06 19.27 -8.67
CA LEU A 264 -0.49 20.23 -9.64
C LEU A 264 -1.39 21.27 -8.97
N ASN A 265 -2.28 20.84 -8.08
CA ASN A 265 -3.16 21.74 -7.35
C ASN A 265 -2.37 22.67 -6.42
N TYR A 266 -1.35 22.14 -5.75
CA TYR A 266 -0.48 22.94 -4.89
C TYR A 266 0.29 23.98 -5.71
N TYR A 267 0.88 23.60 -6.83
CA TYR A 267 1.60 24.50 -7.73
C TYR A 267 0.67 25.58 -8.33
N ALA A 268 -0.53 25.20 -8.79
CA ALA A 268 -1.53 26.14 -9.28
C ALA A 268 -1.90 27.18 -8.21
N ASN A 269 -2.19 26.74 -6.99
CA ASN A 269 -2.53 27.62 -5.87
C ASN A 269 -1.39 28.57 -5.50
N SER A 270 -0.14 28.15 -5.64
CA SER A 270 1.01 29.01 -5.38
C SER A 270 1.18 30.11 -6.43
N LEU A 271 0.88 29.80 -7.70
CA LEU A 271 0.86 30.77 -8.79
C LEU A 271 -0.20 31.85 -8.55
N TYR A 272 -1.42 31.45 -8.11
CA TYR A 272 -2.51 32.41 -7.83
C TYR A 272 -2.22 33.30 -6.60
N LYS A 273 -1.46 32.82 -5.63
CA LYS A 273 -1.11 33.59 -4.43
C LYS A 273 0.07 34.52 -4.63
N GLY A 274 0.69 34.53 -5.81
CA GLY A 274 1.88 35.37 -6.09
C GLY A 274 3.11 34.97 -5.29
N SER A 275 3.12 33.81 -4.65
CA SER A 275 4.27 33.27 -3.93
C SER A 275 5.21 32.68 -4.96
N SER A 276 6.37 33.31 -5.21
CA SER A 276 7.45 32.66 -5.96
C SER A 276 7.90 31.42 -5.19
N ILE A 277 7.70 30.24 -5.77
CA ILE A 277 8.31 29.01 -5.24
C ILE A 277 9.81 29.13 -5.52
N THR A 278 10.58 29.47 -4.51
CA THR A 278 12.05 29.45 -4.60
C THR A 278 12.46 27.98 -4.41
N ILE A 279 12.73 27.29 -5.52
CA ILE A 279 13.34 25.97 -5.50
C ILE A 279 14.82 26.17 -5.23
N ILE A 280 15.24 25.83 -4.02
CA ILE A 280 16.67 25.84 -3.60
C ILE A 280 17.25 24.43 -3.82
#